data_760883fd86eb82a9fa63cfa70c5a91a5
#
_entry.id   760883fd86eb82a9fa63cfa70c5a91a5
#
_cell.length_a   1.000
_cell.length_b   1.000
_cell.length_c   1.000
_cell.angle_alpha   90.00
_cell.angle_beta   90.00
_cell.angle_gamma   90.00
#
_symmetry.space_group_name_H-M   'P 1'
#
loop_
_entity.id
_entity.type
_entity.pdbx_description
1 polymer ?
#
loop_
_entity_poly.entity_id
_entity_poly.type
_entity_poly.pdbx_seq_one_letter_code
_entity_poly.pdbx_strand_id
1 'polypeptide(L)'
;TDDDMGNSEVGHNALGCDQIYSQGAKLVGESIESGALYESKTWKSLISNCKENEKALHFLGLLSDGNVHSNISHLIAMLQKARAEDVKRVYCHILLDGRDVPATSALEYVDQLETVLAELSDSAHEYKIASGGGRMVITMDRYEANWPMVEKGWRTHVQGEGRQFASAKEAIETYRAENPGMIDQDLLPFVVAHDGKPVAKIANGDSVILFNFRGDRAQEISLAFDRKEFTHFDRPGYTGVHFAGMLEYDGDLKIPEHYLVEPPVIKNTLTEVLCKAGVHEYAISETQKYGHVTYFWNGNRSGKVDENLEVYEEIPSDVIPFE
;
A
#
# COMPACT_ATOMS: atom_id res chain seq x y z
N THR A 1 -2.69 6.94 -19.70
CA THR A 1 -2.08 6.21 -20.82
C THR A 1 -2.94 4.99 -21.14
N ASP A 2 -2.76 4.36 -22.27
CA ASP A 2 -3.55 3.19 -22.69
C ASP A 2 -3.36 1.99 -21.73
N ASP A 3 -2.30 2.01 -20.92
CA ASP A 3 -1.96 0.99 -19.93
C ASP A 3 -2.42 1.33 -18.49
N ASP A 4 -2.96 2.53 -18.26
CA ASP A 4 -3.44 2.93 -16.92
C ASP A 4 -4.96 2.82 -16.84
N MET A 5 -5.46 2.05 -15.90
CA MET A 5 -6.89 2.11 -15.55
C MET A 5 -7.17 3.46 -14.90
N GLY A 6 -7.95 4.30 -15.58
CA GLY A 6 -8.48 5.52 -15.02
C GLY A 6 -9.39 5.21 -13.82
N ASN A 7 -9.36 6.06 -12.81
CA ASN A 7 -10.30 5.99 -11.70
C ASN A 7 -11.06 7.32 -11.54
N SER A 8 -12.13 7.27 -10.77
CA SER A 8 -13.02 8.42 -10.55
C SER A 8 -12.30 9.59 -9.86
N GLU A 9 -11.33 9.31 -8.99
CA GLU A 9 -10.56 10.31 -8.24
C GLU A 9 -9.68 11.12 -9.19
N VAL A 10 -8.89 10.43 -10.02
CA VAL A 10 -8.04 11.06 -11.05
C VAL A 10 -8.87 11.87 -12.04
N GLY A 11 -10.05 11.36 -12.43
CA GLY A 11 -10.95 12.06 -13.33
C GLY A 11 -11.49 13.37 -12.73
N HIS A 12 -11.89 13.37 -11.48
CA HIS A 12 -12.36 14.59 -10.79
C HIS A 12 -11.25 15.60 -10.55
N ASN A 13 -10.04 15.13 -10.21
CA ASN A 13 -8.86 16.01 -10.16
C ASN A 13 -8.60 16.68 -11.51
N ALA A 14 -8.59 15.91 -12.60
CA ALA A 14 -8.35 16.45 -13.94
C ALA A 14 -9.42 17.47 -14.36
N LEU A 15 -10.69 17.20 -14.07
CA LEU A 15 -11.79 18.15 -14.33
C LEU A 15 -11.67 19.42 -13.46
N GLY A 16 -11.33 19.25 -12.18
CA GLY A 16 -11.24 20.36 -11.23
C GLY A 16 -10.06 21.30 -11.47
N CYS A 17 -8.99 20.86 -12.14
CA CYS A 17 -7.80 21.68 -12.37
C CYS A 17 -7.39 21.87 -13.83
N ASP A 18 -8.18 21.32 -14.79
CA ASP A 18 -7.90 21.35 -16.23
C ASP A 18 -6.48 20.86 -16.60
N GLN A 19 -5.96 19.94 -15.81
CA GLN A 19 -4.63 19.35 -16.00
C GLN A 19 -4.64 17.88 -15.62
N ILE A 20 -3.80 17.10 -16.30
CA ILE A 20 -3.56 15.70 -15.94
C ILE A 20 -2.28 15.63 -15.14
N TYR A 21 -2.40 15.28 -13.87
CA TYR A 21 -1.26 15.01 -12.99
C TYR A 21 -0.97 13.52 -12.96
N SER A 22 0.31 13.18 -12.91
CA SER A 22 0.72 11.81 -12.62
C SER A 22 0.29 11.44 -11.21
N GLN A 23 -0.45 10.34 -11.08
CA GLN A 23 -0.95 9.81 -9.81
C GLN A 23 -0.75 8.28 -9.78
N GLY A 24 -0.89 7.68 -8.61
CA GLY A 24 -0.82 6.25 -8.43
C GLY A 24 0.44 5.64 -9.06
N ALA A 25 0.26 4.61 -9.89
CA ALA A 25 1.36 3.86 -10.51
C ALA A 25 2.31 4.75 -11.31
N LYS A 26 1.79 5.67 -12.10
CA LYS A 26 2.59 6.55 -12.95
C LYS A 26 3.46 7.50 -12.13
N LEU A 27 2.91 8.13 -11.10
CA LEU A 27 3.68 9.01 -10.21
C LEU A 27 4.83 8.27 -9.51
N VAL A 28 4.56 7.07 -9.02
CA VAL A 28 5.57 6.22 -8.38
C VAL A 28 6.62 5.79 -9.39
N GLY A 29 6.22 5.35 -10.59
CA GLY A 29 7.14 4.97 -11.66
C GLY A 29 8.08 6.10 -12.06
N GLU A 30 7.55 7.31 -12.31
CA GLU A 30 8.34 8.51 -12.62
C GLU A 30 9.32 8.87 -11.47
N SER A 31 8.89 8.71 -10.21
CA SER A 31 9.75 8.97 -9.06
C SER A 31 10.89 7.95 -8.91
N ILE A 32 10.63 6.69 -9.27
CA ILE A 32 11.64 5.63 -9.32
C ILE A 32 12.63 5.88 -10.47
N GLU A 33 12.12 6.12 -11.68
CA GLU A 33 12.93 6.32 -12.87
C GLU A 33 13.84 7.54 -12.78
N SER A 34 13.34 8.65 -12.24
CA SER A 34 14.14 9.86 -11.98
C SER A 34 15.09 9.71 -10.78
N GLY A 35 14.90 8.70 -9.95
CA GLY A 35 15.65 8.51 -8.70
C GLY A 35 15.14 9.36 -7.53
N ALA A 36 14.11 10.19 -7.71
CA ALA A 36 13.60 11.09 -6.68
C ALA A 36 13.14 10.36 -5.42
N LEU A 37 12.51 9.18 -5.58
CA LEU A 37 12.10 8.33 -4.46
C LEU A 37 13.28 8.01 -3.54
N TYR A 38 14.43 7.68 -4.10
CA TYR A 38 15.63 7.29 -3.35
C TYR A 38 16.38 8.46 -2.72
N GLU A 39 16.13 9.67 -3.21
CA GLU A 39 16.62 10.91 -2.62
C GLU A 39 15.71 11.42 -1.49
N SER A 40 14.52 10.86 -1.31
CA SER A 40 13.60 11.25 -0.25
C SER A 40 14.23 11.06 1.14
N LYS A 41 13.87 11.93 2.08
CA LYS A 41 14.31 11.81 3.48
C LYS A 41 13.84 10.48 4.09
N THR A 42 12.65 10.05 3.72
CA THR A 42 12.04 8.81 4.22
C THR A 42 12.85 7.59 3.77
N TRP A 43 13.13 7.44 2.46
CA TRP A 43 13.97 6.33 1.98
C TRP A 43 15.32 6.31 2.70
N LYS A 44 16.03 7.43 2.71
CA LYS A 44 17.34 7.54 3.35
C LYS A 44 17.31 7.16 4.83
N SER A 45 16.28 7.59 5.56
CA SER A 45 16.11 7.24 6.97
C SER A 45 15.90 5.75 7.18
N LEU A 46 15.05 5.10 6.37
CA LEU A 46 14.79 3.66 6.43
C LEU A 46 16.04 2.82 6.15
N ILE A 47 16.79 3.20 5.12
CA ILE A 47 18.04 2.52 4.75
C ILE A 47 19.13 2.73 5.81
N SER A 48 19.27 3.96 6.33
CA SER A 48 20.23 4.28 7.41
C SER A 48 19.95 3.43 8.65
N ASN A 49 18.67 3.31 9.04
CA ASN A 49 18.26 2.45 10.15
C ASN A 49 18.70 0.99 9.94
N CYS A 50 18.51 0.45 8.73
CA CYS A 50 18.94 -0.92 8.43
C CYS A 50 20.44 -1.11 8.55
N LYS A 51 21.24 -0.11 8.12
CA LYS A 51 22.71 -0.20 8.08
C LYS A 51 23.36 0.10 9.44
N GLU A 52 22.89 1.15 10.11
CA GLU A 52 23.50 1.65 11.35
C GLU A 52 23.05 0.85 12.60
N ASN A 53 21.81 0.37 12.59
CA ASN A 53 21.21 -0.36 13.71
C ASN A 53 21.09 -1.87 13.44
N GLU A 54 21.69 -2.36 12.33
CA GLU A 54 21.63 -3.78 11.94
C GLU A 54 20.19 -4.32 11.85
N LYS A 55 19.24 -3.50 11.35
CA LYS A 55 17.84 -3.84 11.22
C LYS A 55 17.53 -4.43 9.85
N ALA A 56 16.41 -5.14 9.75
CA ALA A 56 15.91 -5.63 8.48
C ALA A 56 15.05 -4.57 7.77
N LEU A 57 15.00 -4.63 6.45
CA LEU A 57 14.03 -3.93 5.63
C LEU A 57 12.93 -4.90 5.20
N HIS A 58 11.69 -4.52 5.45
CA HIS A 58 10.53 -5.29 5.05
C HIS A 58 9.71 -4.56 4.00
N PHE A 59 9.29 -5.28 2.96
CA PHE A 59 8.31 -4.82 1.99
C PHE A 59 7.00 -5.57 2.21
N LEU A 60 5.91 -4.85 2.40
CA LEU A 60 4.56 -5.40 2.52
C LEU A 60 3.70 -4.83 1.39
N GLY A 61 2.91 -5.66 0.70
CA GLY A 61 1.98 -5.16 -0.31
C GLY A 61 1.50 -6.20 -1.30
N LEU A 62 0.65 -5.76 -2.22
CA LEU A 62 0.02 -6.60 -3.23
C LEU A 62 1.00 -6.96 -4.34
N LEU A 63 1.17 -8.25 -4.59
CA LEU A 63 2.14 -8.76 -5.57
C LEU A 63 1.46 -9.04 -6.91
N SER A 64 1.41 -8.05 -7.76
CA SER A 64 0.94 -8.16 -9.16
C SER A 64 1.39 -6.96 -9.99
N ASP A 65 1.10 -6.99 -11.28
CA ASP A 65 1.27 -5.88 -12.22
C ASP A 65 -0.06 -5.20 -12.59
N GLY A 66 -1.12 -5.47 -11.82
CA GLY A 66 -2.49 -4.98 -12.10
C GLY A 66 -2.68 -3.47 -12.06
N ASN A 67 -1.69 -2.70 -11.59
CA ASN A 67 -1.69 -1.22 -11.56
C ASN A 67 -2.88 -0.57 -10.83
N VAL A 68 -3.57 -1.30 -9.97
CA VAL A 68 -4.69 -0.75 -9.18
C VAL A 68 -4.24 -0.33 -7.78
N HIS A 69 -3.52 -1.20 -7.08
CA HIS A 69 -3.02 -0.94 -5.72
C HIS A 69 -1.50 -0.85 -5.66
N SER A 70 -0.82 -1.58 -6.51
CA SER A 70 0.63 -1.74 -6.53
C SER A 70 1.12 -2.12 -7.92
N ASN A 71 2.44 -2.19 -8.10
CA ASN A 71 3.07 -2.81 -9.26
C ASN A 71 4.36 -3.53 -8.84
N ILE A 72 4.51 -4.78 -9.27
CA ILE A 72 5.68 -5.61 -8.98
C ILE A 72 6.99 -4.97 -9.46
N SER A 73 6.98 -4.21 -10.58
CA SER A 73 8.17 -3.52 -11.08
C SER A 73 8.69 -2.47 -10.10
N HIS A 74 7.81 -1.79 -9.37
CA HIS A 74 8.20 -0.84 -8.32
C HIS A 74 8.90 -1.55 -7.16
N LEU A 75 8.36 -2.70 -6.72
CA LEU A 75 8.99 -3.52 -5.69
C LEU A 75 10.38 -3.99 -6.13
N ILE A 76 10.51 -4.52 -7.35
CA ILE A 76 11.79 -5.01 -7.89
C ILE A 76 12.83 -3.87 -7.95
N ALA A 77 12.43 -2.69 -8.42
CA ALA A 77 13.34 -1.53 -8.46
C ALA A 77 13.85 -1.13 -7.07
N MET A 78 12.95 -1.12 -6.06
CA MET A 78 13.35 -0.82 -4.67
C MET A 78 14.23 -1.92 -4.06
N LEU A 79 13.99 -3.20 -4.37
CA LEU A 79 14.85 -4.32 -3.95
C LEU A 79 16.26 -4.19 -4.52
N GLN A 80 16.37 -3.91 -5.82
CA GLN A 80 17.66 -3.69 -6.49
C GLN A 80 18.40 -2.49 -5.90
N LYS A 81 17.68 -1.41 -5.61
CA LYS A 81 18.26 -0.22 -4.98
C LYS A 81 18.73 -0.50 -3.54
N ALA A 82 17.94 -1.18 -2.73
CA ALA A 82 18.33 -1.60 -1.38
C ALA A 82 19.61 -2.45 -1.40
N ARG A 83 19.74 -3.36 -2.38
CA ARG A 83 20.95 -4.17 -2.61
C ARG A 83 22.16 -3.30 -2.99
N ALA A 84 21.96 -2.35 -3.89
CA ALA A 84 23.01 -1.41 -4.29
C ALA A 84 23.48 -0.51 -3.13
N GLU A 85 22.63 -0.24 -2.17
CA GLU A 85 22.93 0.50 -0.94
C GLU A 85 23.41 -0.39 0.22
N ASP A 86 23.66 -1.67 -0.04
CA ASP A 86 24.24 -2.63 0.90
C ASP A 86 23.35 -2.99 2.10
N VAL A 87 22.03 -3.01 1.91
CA VAL A 87 21.09 -3.52 2.93
C VAL A 87 21.24 -5.04 3.01
N LYS A 88 21.59 -5.56 4.19
CA LYS A 88 21.96 -6.96 4.38
C LYS A 88 20.78 -7.93 4.42
N ARG A 89 19.66 -7.49 4.98
CA ARG A 89 18.48 -8.35 5.20
C ARG A 89 17.24 -7.66 4.71
N VAL A 90 16.59 -8.28 3.71
CA VAL A 90 15.36 -7.77 3.12
C VAL A 90 14.34 -8.90 3.02
N TYR A 91 13.12 -8.64 3.47
CA TYR A 91 12.04 -9.61 3.49
C TYR A 91 10.78 -9.06 2.87
N CYS A 92 10.13 -9.87 2.04
CA CYS A 92 8.87 -9.54 1.38
C CYS A 92 7.70 -10.26 2.06
N HIS A 93 6.66 -9.51 2.37
CA HIS A 93 5.37 -9.99 2.86
C HIS A 93 4.34 -9.74 1.75
N ILE A 94 3.95 -10.80 1.04
CA ILE A 94 3.22 -10.69 -0.21
C ILE A 94 1.73 -10.91 -0.04
N LEU A 95 0.93 -9.99 -0.56
CA LEU A 95 -0.51 -10.16 -0.67
C LEU A 95 -0.83 -10.63 -2.08
N LEU A 96 -1.61 -11.72 -2.19
CA LEU A 96 -1.92 -12.34 -3.48
C LEU A 96 -3.15 -11.71 -4.09
N ASP A 97 -3.10 -11.39 -5.37
CA ASP A 97 -4.12 -10.64 -6.07
C ASP A 97 -5.26 -11.53 -6.60
N GLY A 98 -5.26 -11.89 -7.86
CA GLY A 98 -6.34 -12.70 -8.48
C GLY A 98 -7.65 -11.95 -8.67
N ARG A 99 -7.64 -10.61 -8.56
CA ARG A 99 -8.78 -9.71 -8.79
C ARG A 99 -8.49 -8.65 -9.85
N ASP A 100 -7.36 -7.97 -9.73
CA ASP A 100 -6.92 -6.94 -10.68
C ASP A 100 -6.10 -7.58 -11.82
N VAL A 101 -5.76 -8.84 -11.67
CA VAL A 101 -5.09 -9.74 -12.62
C VAL A 101 -5.83 -11.08 -12.68
N PRO A 102 -5.51 -12.01 -13.61
CA PRO A 102 -6.18 -13.31 -13.70
C PRO A 102 -6.23 -14.05 -12.36
N ALA A 103 -7.35 -14.70 -12.10
CA ALA A 103 -7.73 -15.24 -10.79
C ALA A 103 -6.72 -16.23 -10.17
N THR A 104 -5.85 -16.84 -10.96
CA THR A 104 -4.88 -17.85 -10.55
C THR A 104 -3.46 -17.60 -11.06
N SER A 105 -3.10 -16.30 -11.29
CA SER A 105 -1.79 -15.89 -11.83
C SER A 105 -0.70 -15.70 -10.77
N ALA A 106 -0.98 -15.88 -9.47
CA ALA A 106 -0.05 -15.57 -8.38
C ALA A 106 1.32 -16.26 -8.52
N LEU A 107 1.37 -17.49 -9.05
CA LEU A 107 2.64 -18.21 -9.23
C LEU A 107 3.59 -17.51 -10.23
N GLU A 108 3.06 -16.83 -11.24
CA GLU A 108 3.87 -16.08 -12.21
C GLU A 108 4.63 -14.94 -11.51
N TYR A 109 3.95 -14.20 -10.65
CA TYR A 109 4.55 -13.09 -9.88
C TYR A 109 5.48 -13.59 -8.77
N VAL A 110 5.12 -14.72 -8.12
CA VAL A 110 5.98 -15.34 -7.10
C VAL A 110 7.27 -15.85 -7.73
N ASP A 111 7.20 -16.58 -8.85
CA ASP A 111 8.39 -17.09 -9.56
C ASP A 111 9.29 -15.92 -10.04
N GLN A 112 8.69 -14.82 -10.53
CA GLN A 112 9.43 -13.61 -10.90
C GLN A 112 10.14 -12.98 -9.69
N LEU A 113 9.44 -12.82 -8.58
CA LEU A 113 9.99 -12.22 -7.37
C LEU A 113 11.10 -13.11 -6.77
N GLU A 114 10.87 -14.42 -6.64
CA GLU A 114 11.85 -15.37 -6.11
C GLU A 114 13.12 -15.39 -6.96
N THR A 115 13.02 -15.27 -8.29
CA THR A 115 14.18 -15.16 -9.19
C THR A 115 15.02 -13.92 -8.85
N VAL A 116 14.37 -12.76 -8.72
CA VAL A 116 15.07 -11.52 -8.36
C VAL A 116 15.69 -11.59 -6.97
N LEU A 117 14.96 -12.12 -5.99
CA LEU A 117 15.48 -12.26 -4.62
C LEU A 117 16.70 -13.20 -4.56
N ALA A 118 16.69 -14.27 -5.35
CA ALA A 118 17.85 -15.19 -5.47
C ALA A 118 19.07 -14.50 -6.09
N GLU A 119 18.89 -13.68 -7.13
CA GLU A 119 19.94 -12.91 -7.76
C GLU A 119 20.55 -11.85 -6.83
N LEU A 120 19.74 -11.26 -5.95
CA LEU A 120 20.15 -10.25 -4.98
C LEU A 120 20.78 -10.83 -3.71
N SER A 121 20.63 -12.13 -3.48
CA SER A 121 21.14 -12.84 -2.29
C SER A 121 22.57 -13.38 -2.53
N ASP A 122 23.39 -13.33 -1.50
CA ASP A 122 24.71 -13.97 -1.45
C ASP A 122 25.08 -14.34 0.00
N SER A 123 26.32 -14.65 0.27
CA SER A 123 26.79 -15.01 1.63
C SER A 123 26.66 -13.89 2.67
N ALA A 124 26.50 -12.64 2.24
CA ALA A 124 26.39 -11.45 3.08
C ALA A 124 25.00 -10.78 3.02
N HIS A 125 24.15 -11.17 2.06
CA HIS A 125 22.86 -10.56 1.82
C HIS A 125 21.76 -11.61 1.77
N GLU A 126 20.73 -11.45 2.59
CA GLU A 126 19.58 -12.33 2.68
C GLU A 126 18.31 -11.60 2.21
N TYR A 127 17.80 -11.99 1.04
CA TYR A 127 16.60 -11.45 0.42
C TYR A 127 15.60 -12.58 0.19
N LYS A 128 14.46 -12.59 0.89
CA LYS A 128 13.50 -13.70 0.86
C LYS A 128 12.06 -13.24 0.96
N ILE A 129 11.12 -14.07 0.50
CA ILE A 129 9.72 -13.99 0.88
C ILE A 129 9.58 -14.58 2.29
N ALA A 130 8.92 -13.86 3.20
CA ALA A 130 8.75 -14.28 4.59
C ALA A 130 7.34 -14.77 4.91
N SER A 131 6.32 -14.15 4.34
CA SER A 131 4.93 -14.52 4.56
C SER A 131 4.01 -14.00 3.47
N GLY A 132 2.78 -14.47 3.43
CA GLY A 132 1.78 -13.97 2.50
C GLY A 132 0.38 -14.51 2.75
N GLY A 133 -0.53 -14.20 1.82
CA GLY A 133 -1.92 -14.65 1.79
C GLY A 133 -2.77 -13.82 0.86
N GLY A 134 -3.98 -14.26 0.59
CA GLY A 134 -4.92 -13.58 -0.30
C GLY A 134 -5.37 -12.22 0.21
N ARG A 135 -5.42 -11.23 -0.67
CA ARG A 135 -5.81 -9.83 -0.35
C ARG A 135 -7.20 -9.68 0.27
N MET A 136 -8.08 -10.67 0.08
CA MET A 136 -9.43 -10.67 0.66
C MET A 136 -9.51 -11.46 1.98
N VAL A 137 -8.39 -12.02 2.43
CA VAL A 137 -8.30 -12.83 3.67
C VAL A 137 -7.51 -12.12 4.75
N ILE A 138 -6.47 -11.37 4.36
CA ILE A 138 -5.59 -10.65 5.28
C ILE A 138 -5.28 -9.23 4.81
N THR A 139 -5.03 -8.33 5.76
CA THR A 139 -4.36 -7.03 5.62
C THR A 139 -5.15 -5.96 4.87
N MET A 140 -5.72 -6.27 3.69
CA MET A 140 -6.27 -5.27 2.77
C MET A 140 -7.77 -5.02 2.97
N ASP A 141 -8.20 -4.79 4.21
CA ASP A 141 -9.55 -4.26 4.47
C ASP A 141 -9.68 -2.81 4.02
N ARG A 142 -10.90 -2.27 4.01
CA ARG A 142 -11.19 -0.88 3.69
C ARG A 142 -12.42 -0.39 4.45
N TYR A 143 -12.43 0.89 4.73
CA TYR A 143 -13.56 1.59 5.39
C TYR A 143 -13.88 1.02 6.78
N GLU A 144 -12.88 0.44 7.46
CA GLU A 144 -13.01 -0.17 8.79
C GLU A 144 -14.09 -1.27 8.87
N ALA A 145 -14.33 -1.95 7.72
CA ALA A 145 -15.40 -2.94 7.63
C ALA A 145 -15.06 -4.26 8.33
N ASN A 146 -13.76 -4.62 8.38
CA ASN A 146 -13.32 -5.93 8.88
C ASN A 146 -11.93 -5.88 9.54
N TRP A 147 -11.81 -5.21 10.67
CA TRP A 147 -10.57 -5.17 11.46
C TRP A 147 -9.97 -6.56 11.77
N PRO A 148 -10.76 -7.64 12.02
CA PRO A 148 -10.22 -9.00 12.15
C PRO A 148 -9.40 -9.49 10.94
N MET A 149 -9.68 -9.01 9.74
CA MET A 149 -8.87 -9.28 8.54
C MET A 149 -7.50 -8.60 8.62
N VAL A 150 -7.45 -7.37 9.10
CA VAL A 150 -6.21 -6.62 9.33
C VAL A 150 -5.39 -7.25 10.46
N GLU A 151 -6.05 -7.64 11.57
CA GLU A 151 -5.42 -8.38 12.66
C GLU A 151 -4.80 -9.69 12.19
N LYS A 152 -5.50 -10.45 11.35
CA LYS A 152 -4.97 -11.69 10.78
C LYS A 152 -3.69 -11.44 9.97
N GLY A 153 -3.66 -10.38 9.17
CA GLY A 153 -2.45 -9.94 8.47
C GLY A 153 -1.33 -9.55 9.43
N TRP A 154 -1.66 -8.78 10.47
CA TRP A 154 -0.71 -8.42 11.53
C TRP A 154 -0.07 -9.65 12.18
N ARG A 155 -0.89 -10.61 12.61
CA ARG A 155 -0.41 -11.86 13.21
C ARG A 155 0.49 -12.64 12.26
N THR A 156 0.16 -12.64 10.98
CA THR A 156 0.97 -13.33 9.96
C THR A 156 2.33 -12.64 9.75
N HIS A 157 2.34 -11.33 9.55
CA HIS A 157 3.56 -10.60 9.15
C HIS A 157 4.44 -10.20 10.35
N VAL A 158 3.81 -9.81 11.47
CA VAL A 158 4.53 -9.28 12.64
C VAL A 158 4.79 -10.37 13.68
N GLN A 159 3.83 -11.26 13.92
CA GLN A 159 4.00 -12.32 14.91
C GLN A 159 4.54 -13.62 14.31
N GLY A 160 4.50 -13.77 12.97
CA GLY A 160 4.92 -14.99 12.27
C GLY A 160 3.97 -16.15 12.50
N GLU A 161 2.69 -15.85 12.73
CA GLU A 161 1.65 -16.84 12.96
C GLU A 161 0.97 -17.22 11.64
N GLY A 162 0.90 -18.50 11.37
CA GLY A 162 0.27 -19.05 10.18
C GLY A 162 0.74 -20.45 9.88
N ARG A 163 0.12 -21.09 8.89
CA ARG A 163 0.58 -22.39 8.39
C ARG A 163 1.95 -22.20 7.74
N GLN A 164 2.88 -23.09 8.08
CA GLN A 164 4.27 -23.01 7.65
C GLN A 164 4.50 -23.82 6.39
N PHE A 165 5.29 -23.25 5.46
CA PHE A 165 5.71 -23.87 4.21
C PHE A 165 7.17 -23.53 3.93
N ALA A 166 7.84 -24.35 3.13
CA ALA A 166 9.23 -24.09 2.75
C ALA A 166 9.37 -22.94 1.75
N SER A 167 8.30 -22.62 0.99
CA SER A 167 8.26 -21.49 0.04
C SER A 167 6.83 -20.97 -0.14
N ALA A 168 6.71 -19.76 -0.71
CA ALA A 168 5.43 -19.19 -1.11
C ALA A 168 4.74 -20.05 -2.20
N LYS A 169 5.52 -20.59 -3.13
CA LYS A 169 5.05 -21.49 -4.18
C LYS A 169 4.38 -22.75 -3.60
N GLU A 170 5.05 -23.42 -2.67
CA GLU A 170 4.50 -24.60 -1.99
C GLU A 170 3.19 -24.27 -1.27
N ALA A 171 3.10 -23.12 -0.62
CA ALA A 171 1.88 -22.69 0.05
C ALA A 171 0.71 -22.55 -0.94
N ILE A 172 0.91 -21.84 -2.04
CA ILE A 172 -0.11 -21.61 -3.07
C ILE A 172 -0.56 -22.93 -3.69
N GLU A 173 0.40 -23.78 -4.11
CA GLU A 173 0.12 -25.09 -4.72
C GLU A 173 -0.66 -26.01 -3.77
N THR A 174 -0.25 -26.04 -2.49
CA THR A 174 -0.93 -26.85 -1.46
C THR A 174 -2.36 -26.37 -1.23
N TYR A 175 -2.57 -25.06 -1.05
CA TYR A 175 -3.92 -24.53 -0.82
C TYR A 175 -4.86 -24.76 -2.00
N ARG A 176 -4.36 -24.62 -3.23
CA ARG A 176 -5.12 -24.92 -4.45
C ARG A 176 -5.44 -26.42 -4.58
N ALA A 177 -4.53 -27.30 -4.18
CA ALA A 177 -4.75 -28.75 -4.18
C ALA A 177 -5.78 -29.17 -3.12
N GLU A 178 -5.74 -28.57 -1.94
CA GLU A 178 -6.69 -28.83 -0.85
C GLU A 178 -8.09 -28.26 -1.14
N ASN A 179 -8.17 -27.17 -1.92
CA ASN A 179 -9.42 -26.49 -2.24
C ASN A 179 -9.51 -26.20 -3.75
N PRO A 180 -9.86 -27.19 -4.57
CA PRO A 180 -9.98 -27.01 -6.02
C PRO A 180 -10.97 -25.89 -6.37
N GLY A 181 -10.50 -24.95 -7.19
CA GLY A 181 -11.27 -23.76 -7.60
C GLY A 181 -11.04 -22.52 -6.72
N MET A 182 -10.22 -22.61 -5.66
CA MET A 182 -9.82 -21.44 -4.88
C MET A 182 -8.99 -20.49 -5.75
N ILE A 183 -9.37 -19.22 -5.76
CA ILE A 183 -8.66 -18.15 -6.47
C ILE A 183 -7.67 -17.43 -5.54
N ASP A 184 -6.69 -16.75 -6.09
CA ASP A 184 -5.54 -16.23 -5.36
C ASP A 184 -5.91 -15.22 -4.27
N GLN A 185 -6.90 -14.35 -4.52
CA GLN A 185 -7.34 -13.38 -3.53
C GLN A 185 -7.90 -14.01 -2.24
N ASP A 186 -8.32 -15.29 -2.29
CA ASP A 186 -8.98 -16.00 -1.18
C ASP A 186 -8.04 -17.01 -0.51
N LEU A 187 -6.78 -17.10 -0.95
CA LEU A 187 -5.80 -18.02 -0.37
C LEU A 187 -5.51 -17.68 1.09
N LEU A 188 -5.42 -18.73 1.92
CA LEU A 188 -5.20 -18.57 3.34
C LEU A 188 -3.81 -17.99 3.65
N PRO A 189 -3.61 -17.36 4.82
CA PRO A 189 -2.30 -16.84 5.21
C PRO A 189 -1.28 -17.97 5.40
N PHE A 190 -0.03 -17.68 5.04
CA PHE A 190 1.09 -18.57 5.19
C PHE A 190 2.34 -17.86 5.69
N VAL A 191 3.23 -18.62 6.30
CA VAL A 191 4.55 -18.17 6.74
C VAL A 191 5.60 -19.08 6.09
N VAL A 192 6.63 -18.47 5.48
CA VAL A 192 7.78 -19.24 5.00
C VAL A 192 8.67 -19.58 6.18
N ALA A 193 8.96 -20.87 6.37
CA ALA A 193 9.69 -21.35 7.52
C ALA A 193 10.68 -22.46 7.16
N HIS A 194 11.81 -22.49 7.88
CA HIS A 194 12.78 -23.57 7.81
C HIS A 194 12.99 -24.15 9.21
N ASP A 195 12.99 -25.45 9.34
CA ASP A 195 13.13 -26.17 10.61
C ASP A 195 12.13 -25.70 11.70
N GLY A 196 10.89 -25.40 11.28
CA GLY A 196 9.83 -24.95 12.18
C GLY A 196 9.96 -23.49 12.67
N LYS A 197 10.88 -22.72 12.08
CA LYS A 197 11.07 -21.30 12.42
C LYS A 197 10.75 -20.44 11.21
N PRO A 198 9.93 -19.39 11.38
CA PRO A 198 9.73 -18.39 10.33
C PRO A 198 11.07 -17.84 9.81
N VAL A 199 11.19 -17.70 8.50
CA VAL A 199 12.36 -17.07 7.86
C VAL A 199 12.60 -15.67 8.42
N ALA A 200 11.53 -14.90 8.52
CA ALA A 200 11.52 -13.61 9.18
C ALA A 200 10.11 -13.23 9.63
N LYS A 201 10.07 -12.29 10.54
CA LYS A 201 8.86 -11.56 10.97
C LYS A 201 9.24 -10.11 11.18
N ILE A 202 8.31 -9.19 11.03
CA ILE A 202 8.56 -7.77 11.26
C ILE A 202 8.80 -7.58 12.77
N ALA A 203 10.02 -7.23 13.14
CA ALA A 203 10.43 -7.06 14.52
C ALA A 203 10.52 -5.57 14.91
N ASN A 204 10.48 -5.31 16.21
CA ASN A 204 10.61 -3.94 16.71
C ASN A 204 11.91 -3.27 16.24
N GLY A 205 11.75 -2.05 15.74
CA GLY A 205 12.84 -1.23 15.24
C GLY A 205 13.26 -1.56 13.79
N ASP A 206 12.67 -2.54 13.13
CA ASP A 206 12.90 -2.76 11.70
C ASP A 206 12.32 -1.63 10.84
N SER A 207 12.77 -1.55 9.59
CA SER A 207 12.21 -0.65 8.58
C SER A 207 11.15 -1.39 7.76
N VAL A 208 9.97 -0.77 7.57
CA VAL A 208 8.86 -1.37 6.83
C VAL A 208 8.35 -0.41 5.77
N ILE A 209 8.24 -0.88 4.54
CA ILE A 209 7.65 -0.15 3.42
C ILE A 209 6.38 -0.88 2.96
N LEU A 210 5.24 -0.20 3.05
CA LEU A 210 4.02 -0.64 2.40
C LEU A 210 4.04 -0.12 0.96
N PHE A 211 4.30 -1.01 -0.02
CA PHE A 211 4.53 -0.60 -1.40
C PHE A 211 3.25 -0.43 -2.24
N ASN A 212 2.08 -0.54 -1.63
CA ASN A 212 0.83 -0.13 -2.26
C ASN A 212 0.80 1.39 -2.40
N PHE A 213 0.42 1.88 -3.59
CA PHE A 213 0.26 3.32 -3.82
C PHE A 213 -1.20 3.80 -3.67
N ARG A 214 -2.18 2.91 -3.68
CA ARG A 214 -3.59 3.25 -3.47
C ARG A 214 -3.97 3.11 -2.00
N GLY A 215 -4.57 4.19 -1.45
CA GLY A 215 -4.81 4.34 -0.02
C GLY A 215 -5.98 3.54 0.54
N ASP A 216 -7.07 3.32 -0.22
CA ASP A 216 -8.34 2.78 0.30
C ASP A 216 -8.21 1.44 1.08
N ARG A 217 -7.23 0.62 0.74
CA ARG A 217 -6.93 -0.66 1.40
C ARG A 217 -5.55 -0.70 2.08
N ALA A 218 -4.95 0.46 2.30
CA ALA A 218 -3.64 0.62 2.92
C ALA A 218 -3.71 1.37 4.25
N GLN A 219 -4.77 2.13 4.49
CA GLN A 219 -4.91 3.00 5.67
C GLN A 219 -4.89 2.20 6.99
N GLU A 220 -5.69 1.15 7.09
CA GLU A 220 -5.90 0.42 8.35
C GLU A 220 -4.64 -0.28 8.84
N ILE A 221 -3.91 -0.95 7.96
CA ILE A 221 -2.62 -1.56 8.33
C ILE A 221 -1.56 -0.48 8.63
N SER A 222 -1.62 0.68 7.94
CA SER A 222 -0.75 1.81 8.26
C SER A 222 -1.04 2.36 9.65
N LEU A 223 -2.31 2.52 10.04
CA LEU A 223 -2.71 2.87 11.40
C LEU A 223 -2.14 1.89 12.43
N ALA A 224 -2.20 0.59 12.11
CA ALA A 224 -1.66 -0.44 13.00
C ALA A 224 -0.14 -0.34 13.18
N PHE A 225 0.63 0.15 12.20
CA PHE A 225 2.06 0.38 12.34
C PHE A 225 2.38 1.73 12.97
N ASP A 226 1.72 2.82 12.58
CA ASP A 226 2.07 4.19 12.95
C ASP A 226 1.55 4.63 14.32
N ARG A 227 0.31 4.23 14.68
CA ARG A 227 -0.34 4.78 15.86
C ARG A 227 0.14 4.11 17.15
N LYS A 228 0.63 4.91 18.11
CA LYS A 228 0.95 4.45 19.46
C LYS A 228 -0.31 4.02 20.19
N GLU A 229 -1.34 4.89 20.18
CA GLU A 229 -2.67 4.59 20.69
C GLU A 229 -3.48 3.94 19.57
N PHE A 230 -3.64 2.63 19.64
CA PHE A 230 -4.34 1.80 18.69
C PHE A 230 -5.18 0.77 19.44
N THR A 231 -6.48 0.73 19.15
CA THR A 231 -7.47 -0.01 19.97
C THR A 231 -8.25 -1.06 19.18
N HIS A 232 -8.01 -1.22 17.88
CA HIS A 232 -8.81 -2.12 17.04
C HIS A 232 -8.47 -3.60 17.25
N PHE A 233 -7.21 -3.90 17.64
CA PHE A 233 -6.77 -5.23 18.07
C PHE A 233 -5.49 -5.15 18.91
N ASP A 234 -5.18 -6.22 19.63
CA ASP A 234 -4.00 -6.28 20.49
C ASP A 234 -2.71 -6.46 19.68
N ARG A 235 -1.67 -5.70 20.05
CA ARG A 235 -0.33 -5.77 19.46
C ARG A 235 0.70 -6.15 20.54
N PRO A 236 0.66 -7.40 21.06
CA PRO A 236 1.49 -7.79 22.20
C PRO A 236 3.00 -7.68 21.87
N GLY A 237 3.73 -6.97 22.72
CA GLY A 237 5.17 -6.78 22.58
C GLY A 237 5.61 -5.84 21.44
N TYR A 238 4.68 -5.23 20.72
CA TYR A 238 5.01 -4.24 19.69
C TYR A 238 5.36 -2.89 20.32
N THR A 239 6.54 -2.38 20.00
CA THR A 239 7.02 -1.07 20.46
C THR A 239 7.27 -0.08 19.34
N GLY A 240 7.14 -0.51 18.10
CA GLY A 240 7.26 0.31 16.89
C GLY A 240 8.29 -0.20 15.89
N VAL A 241 8.12 0.23 14.66
CA VAL A 241 9.03 0.07 13.53
C VAL A 241 9.24 1.43 12.88
N HIS A 242 10.20 1.54 11.95
CA HIS A 242 10.30 2.68 11.05
C HIS A 242 9.41 2.39 9.84
N PHE A 243 8.17 2.89 9.88
CA PHE A 243 7.16 2.60 8.86
C PHE A 243 7.06 3.71 7.82
N ALA A 244 6.85 3.34 6.56
CA ALA A 244 6.49 4.27 5.49
C ALA A 244 5.52 3.63 4.50
N GLY A 245 4.58 4.41 3.98
CA GLY A 245 3.82 4.07 2.79
C GLY A 245 4.49 4.51 1.51
N MET A 246 3.94 4.11 0.37
CA MET A 246 4.40 4.61 -0.92
C MET A 246 4.00 6.06 -1.13
N LEU A 247 2.76 6.39 -0.79
CA LEU A 247 2.16 7.73 -0.85
C LEU A 247 1.53 8.09 0.50
N GLU A 248 1.16 9.35 0.70
CA GLU A 248 0.22 9.75 1.75
C GLU A 248 -1.17 9.23 1.36
N TYR A 249 -1.73 8.30 2.15
CA TYR A 249 -3.01 7.65 1.84
C TYR A 249 -4.21 8.47 2.30
N ASP A 250 -4.00 9.27 3.34
CA ASP A 250 -5.00 10.17 3.89
C ASP A 250 -4.33 11.44 4.43
N GLY A 251 -4.52 12.53 3.72
CA GLY A 251 -3.91 13.83 4.04
C GLY A 251 -4.57 14.51 5.26
N ASP A 252 -5.81 14.16 5.60
CA ASP A 252 -6.52 14.70 6.76
C ASP A 252 -6.05 14.03 8.05
N LEU A 253 -5.97 12.71 8.01
CA LEU A 253 -5.53 11.90 9.14
C LEU A 253 -4.00 11.79 9.23
N LYS A 254 -3.27 12.27 8.24
CA LYS A 254 -1.81 12.14 8.13
C LYS A 254 -1.38 10.67 8.20
N ILE A 255 -1.90 9.85 7.28
CA ILE A 255 -1.62 8.42 7.20
C ILE A 255 -1.04 8.07 5.83
N PRO A 256 0.11 7.40 5.83
CA PRO A 256 1.03 7.20 6.95
C PRO A 256 1.76 8.48 7.34
N GLU A 257 2.38 8.51 8.52
CA GLU A 257 3.19 9.65 8.99
C GLU A 257 4.38 9.92 8.05
N HIS A 258 4.94 8.84 7.46
CA HIS A 258 6.03 8.91 6.50
C HIS A 258 5.68 8.18 5.21
N TYR A 259 6.05 8.77 4.08
CA TYR A 259 5.84 8.19 2.76
C TYR A 259 7.04 8.48 1.84
N LEU A 260 7.16 7.69 0.75
CA LEU A 260 8.33 7.72 -0.13
C LEU A 260 8.20 8.75 -1.26
N VAL A 261 7.00 8.94 -1.77
CA VAL A 261 6.73 9.80 -2.93
C VAL A 261 5.76 10.90 -2.55
N GLU A 262 6.17 12.14 -2.75
CA GLU A 262 5.34 13.30 -2.48
C GLU A 262 4.15 13.36 -3.45
N PRO A 263 2.94 13.68 -2.96
CA PRO A 263 1.80 13.89 -3.83
C PRO A 263 2.04 15.10 -4.75
N PRO A 264 1.43 15.12 -5.95
CA PRO A 264 1.54 16.28 -6.83
C PRO A 264 0.93 17.52 -6.17
N VAL A 265 1.61 18.66 -6.28
CA VAL A 265 1.07 19.94 -5.82
C VAL A 265 0.11 20.47 -6.87
N ILE A 266 -1.18 20.28 -6.67
CA ILE A 266 -2.24 20.76 -7.56
C ILE A 266 -2.58 22.21 -7.21
N LYS A 267 -2.58 23.08 -8.20
CA LYS A 267 -2.85 24.54 -8.06
C LYS A 267 -3.80 25.00 -9.16
N ASN A 268 -4.41 26.17 -8.93
CA ASN A 268 -5.33 26.80 -9.87
C ASN A 268 -6.53 25.90 -10.21
N THR A 269 -7.11 25.30 -9.18
CA THR A 269 -8.36 24.56 -9.36
C THR A 269 -9.48 25.49 -9.79
N LEU A 270 -10.51 24.94 -10.44
CA LEU A 270 -11.69 25.71 -10.86
C LEU A 270 -12.29 26.49 -9.68
N THR A 271 -12.43 25.84 -8.51
CA THR A 271 -12.90 26.47 -7.27
C THR A 271 -12.01 27.64 -6.86
N GLU A 272 -10.68 27.50 -6.90
CA GLU A 272 -9.77 28.64 -6.59
C GLU A 272 -9.98 29.82 -7.55
N VAL A 273 -10.23 29.55 -8.82
CA VAL A 273 -10.47 30.59 -9.82
C VAL A 273 -11.85 31.24 -9.60
N LEU A 274 -12.87 30.46 -9.35
CA LEU A 274 -14.24 30.95 -9.09
C LEU A 274 -14.32 31.74 -7.79
N CYS A 275 -13.72 31.28 -6.71
CA CYS A 275 -13.64 32.03 -5.45
C CYS A 275 -12.91 33.38 -5.62
N LYS A 276 -11.80 33.40 -6.36
CA LYS A 276 -11.10 34.67 -6.68
C LYS A 276 -11.97 35.64 -7.48
N ALA A 277 -12.91 35.13 -8.28
CA ALA A 277 -13.88 35.92 -9.05
C ALA A 277 -15.15 36.28 -8.25
N GLY A 278 -15.26 35.86 -6.97
CA GLY A 278 -16.43 36.11 -6.12
C GLY A 278 -17.66 35.27 -6.51
N VAL A 279 -17.47 34.16 -7.20
CA VAL A 279 -18.55 33.26 -7.60
C VAL A 279 -18.85 32.27 -6.48
N HIS A 280 -20.15 32.08 -6.18
CA HIS A 280 -20.61 31.09 -5.22
C HIS A 280 -20.66 29.70 -5.85
N GLU A 281 -20.19 28.71 -5.13
CA GLU A 281 -20.21 27.30 -5.51
C GLU A 281 -21.05 26.47 -4.52
N TYR A 282 -21.73 25.46 -5.05
CA TYR A 282 -22.51 24.51 -4.28
C TYR A 282 -22.13 23.08 -4.67
N ALA A 283 -21.38 22.41 -3.82
CA ALA A 283 -20.98 21.01 -4.00
C ALA A 283 -21.92 20.11 -3.21
N ILE A 284 -22.66 19.24 -3.91
CA ILE A 284 -23.62 18.32 -3.32
C ILE A 284 -23.42 16.91 -3.90
N SER A 285 -23.38 15.90 -3.04
CA SER A 285 -23.31 14.50 -3.46
C SER A 285 -23.75 13.58 -2.32
N GLU A 286 -24.04 12.31 -2.67
CA GLU A 286 -24.20 11.25 -1.69
C GLU A 286 -22.86 10.91 -1.02
N THR A 287 -22.87 10.25 0.16
CA THR A 287 -21.70 9.98 1.01
C THR A 287 -20.52 9.40 0.24
N GLN A 288 -20.73 8.39 -0.62
CA GLN A 288 -19.64 7.71 -1.32
C GLN A 288 -18.98 8.56 -2.41
N LYS A 289 -19.62 9.63 -2.86
CA LYS A 289 -19.16 10.56 -3.89
C LYS A 289 -18.88 11.97 -3.36
N TYR A 290 -19.13 12.20 -2.09
CA TYR A 290 -18.90 13.50 -1.46
C TYR A 290 -17.46 13.98 -1.60
N GLY A 291 -16.48 13.12 -1.33
CA GLY A 291 -15.07 13.43 -1.55
C GLY A 291 -14.70 13.70 -3.01
N HIS A 292 -15.47 13.18 -3.97
CA HIS A 292 -15.22 13.42 -5.39
C HIS A 292 -15.54 14.85 -5.80
N VAL A 293 -16.63 15.42 -5.28
CA VAL A 293 -17.08 16.79 -5.62
C VAL A 293 -16.52 17.86 -4.70
N THR A 294 -15.79 17.49 -3.65
CA THR A 294 -15.13 18.39 -2.71
C THR A 294 -13.62 18.22 -2.74
N TYR A 295 -13.09 17.15 -2.17
CA TYR A 295 -11.65 16.89 -1.99
C TYR A 295 -10.91 16.72 -3.34
N PHE A 296 -11.33 15.74 -4.17
CA PHE A 296 -10.65 15.47 -5.45
C PHE A 296 -10.86 16.60 -6.44
N TRP A 297 -12.05 17.17 -6.52
CA TRP A 297 -12.34 18.34 -7.36
C TRP A 297 -11.44 19.53 -7.02
N ASN A 298 -11.11 19.71 -5.76
CA ASN A 298 -10.25 20.77 -5.26
C ASN A 298 -8.76 20.39 -5.21
N GLY A 299 -8.33 19.41 -5.98
CA GLY A 299 -6.94 19.05 -6.10
C GLY A 299 -6.36 18.37 -4.87
N ASN A 300 -7.12 17.46 -4.26
CA ASN A 300 -6.79 16.76 -3.02
C ASN A 300 -6.64 17.71 -1.81
N ARG A 301 -7.42 18.77 -1.81
CA ARG A 301 -7.46 19.72 -0.71
C ARG A 301 -8.68 19.44 0.18
N SER A 302 -8.42 19.29 1.46
CA SER A 302 -9.47 19.23 2.48
C SER A 302 -10.00 20.62 2.82
N GLY A 303 -11.30 20.69 3.05
CA GLY A 303 -11.99 21.92 3.38
C GLY A 303 -12.22 22.84 2.17
N LYS A 304 -12.86 23.96 2.45
CA LYS A 304 -13.22 24.96 1.45
C LYS A 304 -12.03 25.87 1.12
N VAL A 305 -12.01 26.38 -0.09
CA VAL A 305 -11.10 27.46 -0.50
C VAL A 305 -11.55 28.77 0.13
N ASP A 306 -12.87 29.03 0.14
CA ASP A 306 -13.49 30.20 0.78
C ASP A 306 -14.81 29.81 1.48
N GLU A 307 -14.85 29.95 2.81
CA GLU A 307 -16.01 29.59 3.63
C GLU A 307 -17.28 30.40 3.32
N ASN A 308 -17.15 31.59 2.73
CA ASN A 308 -18.28 32.45 2.40
C ASN A 308 -18.84 32.20 1.00
N LEU A 309 -18.06 31.57 0.12
CA LEU A 309 -18.42 31.38 -1.28
C LEU A 309 -18.78 29.92 -1.60
N GLU A 310 -18.39 28.97 -0.76
CA GLU A 310 -18.63 27.54 -0.99
C GLU A 310 -19.62 26.95 -0.01
N VAL A 311 -20.56 26.19 -0.52
CA VAL A 311 -21.47 25.36 0.27
C VAL A 311 -21.24 23.90 -0.07
N TYR A 312 -20.94 23.08 0.94
CA TYR A 312 -20.79 21.64 0.81
C TYR A 312 -21.96 20.94 1.49
N GLU A 313 -22.67 20.10 0.74
CA GLU A 313 -23.81 19.35 1.27
C GLU A 313 -23.67 17.86 0.96
N GLU A 314 -23.72 17.05 2.01
CA GLU A 314 -23.73 15.61 1.91
C GLU A 314 -25.16 15.08 2.03
N ILE A 315 -25.58 14.27 1.06
CA ILE A 315 -26.80 13.48 1.13
C ILE A 315 -26.40 12.11 1.71
N PRO A 316 -26.82 11.78 2.95
CA PRO A 316 -26.47 10.51 3.56
C PRO A 316 -26.88 9.33 2.69
N SER A 317 -25.94 8.44 2.38
CA SER A 317 -26.22 7.20 1.67
C SER A 317 -26.87 6.18 2.61
N ASP A 318 -27.77 5.35 2.06
CA ASP A 318 -28.29 4.20 2.80
C ASP A 318 -27.16 3.19 3.05
N VAL A 319 -27.17 2.59 4.24
CA VAL A 319 -26.25 1.50 4.60
C VAL A 319 -26.79 0.20 3.97
N ILE A 320 -26.51 0.02 2.69
CA ILE A 320 -26.87 -1.21 1.95
C ILE A 320 -25.57 -1.98 1.70
N PRO A 321 -25.53 -3.31 2.02
CA PRO A 321 -24.40 -4.13 1.64
C PRO A 321 -24.23 -4.10 0.11
N PHE A 322 -23.02 -3.86 -0.36
CA PHE A 322 -22.70 -4.06 -1.77
C PHE A 322 -22.78 -5.57 -2.07
N GLU A 323 -23.69 -5.95 -2.97
CA GLU A 323 -23.71 -7.28 -3.55
C GLU A 323 -22.55 -7.51 -4.53
#